data_af725ac5a36299007af105f5664953fa
#
_entry.id   af725ac5a36299007af105f5664953fa
#
_cell.length_a   1.000
_cell.length_b   1.000
_cell.length_c   1.000
_cell.angle_alpha   90.00
_cell.angle_beta   90.00
_cell.angle_gamma   90.00
#
_symmetry.space_group_name_H-M   'P 1'
#
loop_
_entity.id
_entity.type
_entity.pdbx_description
1 polymer ?
#
loop_
_entity_poly.entity_id
_entity_poly.type
_entity_poly.pdbx_seq_one_letter_code
_entity_poly.pdbx_strand_id
1 'polypeptide(L)'
;MKGLLITSAGVIILSVQGVPIRLMDVDAWTLVFVRGVLSAPGLFVFFLVMERRGWRDQLRAMGLAGVIAALLFALDNVTFIYSITHTSVANTLLMISLSPLFAALLTRIVLREMVPRRTWLAIGGATVATLVILLGSLVTGDLPGTLAGLVAAIAIGGTLVVLRSRPSLNLVPAVALGAGLAGLIALPLASPGSADSRDWVMLLLVGVLIVPVAFGLIATGPRYIPAPEVALLLLLQTVLGALWVWMAVGEAPHGATLVGGLMLIAVLALHSVATLRTLNKQD
;
A
#
# COMPACT_ATOMS: atom_id res chain seq x y z
N MET A 1 -16.21 7.43 10.58
CA MET A 1 -16.55 6.08 10.11
C MET A 1 -16.28 5.85 8.60
N LYS A 2 -16.73 6.74 7.70
CA LYS A 2 -16.60 6.55 6.23
C LYS A 2 -15.17 6.27 5.75
N GLY A 3 -14.18 7.03 6.22
CA GLY A 3 -12.77 6.84 5.82
C GLY A 3 -12.18 5.50 6.24
N LEU A 4 -12.46 5.05 7.47
CA LEU A 4 -12.03 3.74 7.95
C LEU A 4 -12.61 2.61 7.10
N LEU A 5 -13.92 2.65 6.82
CA LEU A 5 -14.58 1.62 6.02
C LEU A 5 -14.03 1.55 4.59
N ILE A 6 -13.89 2.71 3.92
CA ILE A 6 -13.37 2.78 2.55
C ILE A 6 -11.93 2.24 2.49
N THR A 7 -11.06 2.69 3.40
CA THR A 7 -9.66 2.25 3.44
C THR A 7 -9.56 0.76 3.77
N SER A 8 -10.29 0.28 4.79
CA SER A 8 -10.28 -1.15 5.15
C SER A 8 -10.79 -2.03 4.01
N ALA A 9 -11.86 -1.63 3.30
CA ALA A 9 -12.33 -2.36 2.14
C ALA A 9 -11.25 -2.43 1.04
N GLY A 10 -10.57 -1.31 0.75
CA GLY A 10 -9.46 -1.29 -0.19
C GLY A 10 -8.31 -2.22 0.22
N VAL A 11 -7.93 -2.21 1.51
CA VAL A 11 -6.87 -3.07 2.05
C VAL A 11 -7.24 -4.55 2.00
N ILE A 12 -8.48 -4.91 2.32
CA ILE A 12 -8.98 -6.29 2.23
C ILE A 12 -8.93 -6.77 0.78
N ILE A 13 -9.41 -5.95 -0.17
CA ILE A 13 -9.35 -6.29 -1.60
C ILE A 13 -7.89 -6.44 -2.04
N LEU A 14 -7.01 -5.51 -1.65
CA LEU A 14 -5.60 -5.56 -1.99
C LEU A 14 -4.92 -6.81 -1.45
N SER A 15 -5.29 -7.26 -0.25
CA SER A 15 -4.68 -8.45 0.37
C SER A 15 -4.91 -9.74 -0.42
N VAL A 16 -5.99 -9.81 -1.20
CA VAL A 16 -6.31 -10.98 -2.03
C VAL A 16 -5.28 -11.17 -3.17
N GLN A 17 -4.62 -10.10 -3.63
CA GLN A 17 -3.63 -10.19 -4.70
C GLN A 17 -2.48 -11.16 -4.41
N GLY A 18 -2.21 -11.46 -3.14
CA GLY A 18 -1.16 -12.41 -2.74
C GLY A 18 -1.36 -13.80 -3.33
N VAL A 19 -2.61 -14.25 -3.48
CA VAL A 19 -2.92 -15.57 -4.03
C VAL A 19 -2.55 -15.67 -5.52
N PRO A 20 -3.07 -14.83 -6.44
CA PRO A 20 -2.65 -14.89 -7.84
C PRO A 20 -1.16 -14.66 -8.01
N ILE A 21 -0.53 -13.73 -7.25
CA ILE A 21 0.92 -13.50 -7.31
C ILE A 21 1.70 -14.77 -6.94
N ARG A 22 1.24 -15.53 -5.93
CA ARG A 22 1.90 -16.78 -5.51
C ARG A 22 1.75 -17.92 -6.53
N LEU A 23 0.72 -17.85 -7.37
CA LEU A 23 0.41 -18.87 -8.39
C LEU A 23 1.06 -18.60 -9.75
N MET A 24 1.66 -17.42 -9.94
CA MET A 24 2.35 -17.02 -11.17
C MET A 24 3.85 -17.38 -11.11
N ASP A 25 4.39 -17.73 -12.25
CA ASP A 25 5.83 -17.93 -12.46
C ASP A 25 6.39 -16.83 -13.38
N VAL A 26 6.29 -15.58 -12.90
CA VAL A 26 6.80 -14.40 -13.60
C VAL A 26 7.82 -13.66 -12.74
N ASP A 27 8.81 -13.05 -13.39
CA ASP A 27 9.77 -12.20 -12.68
C ASP A 27 9.12 -10.95 -12.10
N ALA A 28 9.75 -10.40 -11.04
CA ALA A 28 9.20 -9.27 -10.30
C ALA A 28 9.07 -8.00 -11.15
N TRP A 29 9.97 -7.76 -12.13
CA TRP A 29 9.89 -6.61 -13.01
C TRP A 29 8.75 -6.71 -14.00
N THR A 30 8.51 -7.91 -14.54
CA THR A 30 7.34 -8.20 -15.38
C THR A 30 6.04 -7.97 -14.62
N LEU A 31 5.97 -8.42 -13.36
CA LEU A 31 4.81 -8.14 -12.51
C LEU A 31 4.56 -6.63 -12.36
N VAL A 32 5.59 -5.82 -12.06
CA VAL A 32 5.44 -4.36 -11.92
C VAL A 32 5.06 -3.71 -13.24
N PHE A 33 5.71 -4.10 -14.34
CA PHE A 33 5.40 -3.57 -15.65
C PHE A 33 3.93 -3.80 -16.02
N VAL A 34 3.50 -5.06 -16.05
CA VAL A 34 2.14 -5.42 -16.47
C VAL A 34 1.10 -4.85 -15.49
N ARG A 35 1.32 -5.02 -14.18
CA ARG A 35 0.44 -4.46 -13.16
C ARG A 35 0.32 -2.94 -13.26
N GLY A 36 1.44 -2.24 -13.44
CA GLY A 36 1.46 -0.78 -13.54
C GLY A 36 0.71 -0.27 -14.77
N VAL A 37 1.01 -0.84 -15.94
CA VAL A 37 0.38 -0.46 -17.22
C VAL A 37 -1.12 -0.78 -17.22
N LEU A 38 -1.53 -1.93 -16.69
CA LEU A 38 -2.94 -2.33 -16.67
C LEU A 38 -3.74 -1.59 -15.59
N SER A 39 -3.14 -1.31 -14.42
CA SER A 39 -3.87 -0.63 -13.35
C SER A 39 -4.03 0.87 -13.57
N ALA A 40 -3.17 1.52 -14.34
CA ALA A 40 -3.28 2.93 -14.62
C ALA A 40 -4.62 3.32 -15.29
N PRO A 41 -5.04 2.70 -16.41
CA PRO A 41 -6.36 2.96 -16.98
C PRO A 41 -7.51 2.54 -16.07
N GLY A 42 -7.37 1.43 -15.34
CA GLY A 42 -8.39 0.97 -14.37
C GLY A 42 -8.61 1.97 -13.24
N LEU A 43 -7.55 2.53 -12.67
CA LEU A 43 -7.61 3.61 -11.66
C LEU A 43 -8.23 4.89 -12.25
N PHE A 44 -7.91 5.21 -13.50
CA PHE A 44 -8.50 6.37 -14.17
C PHE A 44 -10.01 6.17 -14.39
N VAL A 45 -10.44 4.98 -14.79
CA VAL A 45 -11.87 4.63 -14.90
C VAL A 45 -12.53 4.70 -13.52
N PHE A 46 -11.90 4.15 -12.46
CA PHE A 46 -12.39 4.27 -11.09
C PHE A 46 -12.62 5.74 -10.70
N PHE A 47 -11.66 6.61 -10.99
CA PHE A 47 -11.80 8.06 -10.77
C PHE A 47 -12.99 8.65 -11.52
N LEU A 48 -13.16 8.35 -12.82
CA LEU A 48 -14.27 8.86 -13.62
C LEU A 48 -15.64 8.41 -13.09
N VAL A 49 -15.73 7.19 -12.57
CA VAL A 49 -16.95 6.66 -11.94
C VAL A 49 -17.27 7.40 -10.63
N MET A 50 -16.23 7.73 -9.85
CA MET A 50 -16.39 8.47 -8.57
C MET A 50 -16.73 9.95 -8.79
N GLU A 51 -16.09 10.59 -9.78
CA GLU A 51 -16.21 12.03 -10.07
C GLU A 51 -16.99 12.27 -11.39
N ARG A 52 -18.20 11.70 -11.47
CA ARG A 52 -19.04 11.74 -12.69
C ARG A 52 -19.19 13.12 -13.32
N ARG A 53 -19.23 14.18 -12.49
CA ARG A 53 -19.28 15.58 -12.93
C ARG A 53 -18.08 16.34 -12.36
N GLY A 54 -17.43 17.16 -13.21
CA GLY A 54 -16.29 17.98 -12.77
C GLY A 54 -14.92 17.28 -12.80
N TRP A 55 -14.78 16.07 -13.37
CA TRP A 55 -13.52 15.35 -13.43
C TRP A 55 -12.38 16.15 -14.10
N ARG A 56 -12.71 16.98 -15.11
CA ARG A 56 -11.71 17.84 -15.79
C ARG A 56 -11.17 18.92 -14.85
N ASP A 57 -12.01 19.49 -14.02
CA ASP A 57 -11.61 20.52 -13.05
C ASP A 57 -10.77 19.91 -11.92
N GLN A 58 -11.12 18.69 -11.49
CA GLN A 58 -10.30 17.93 -10.55
C GLN A 58 -8.91 17.64 -11.10
N LEU A 59 -8.80 17.19 -12.38
CA LEU A 59 -7.52 16.96 -13.03
C LEU A 59 -6.67 18.23 -13.12
N ARG A 60 -7.26 19.35 -13.51
CA ARG A 60 -6.55 20.65 -13.58
C ARG A 60 -6.13 21.14 -12.21
N ALA A 61 -6.95 20.91 -11.19
CA ALA A 61 -6.68 21.34 -9.82
C ALA A 61 -5.61 20.51 -9.10
N MET A 62 -5.26 19.32 -9.58
CA MET A 62 -4.22 18.45 -8.96
C MET A 62 -2.86 19.15 -8.87
N GLY A 63 -2.47 19.88 -9.92
CA GLY A 63 -1.24 20.66 -9.96
C GLY A 63 -0.01 19.91 -9.47
N LEU A 64 0.87 20.61 -8.75
CA LEU A 64 2.12 20.04 -8.21
C LEU A 64 1.87 18.88 -7.21
N ALA A 65 0.78 18.92 -6.44
CA ALA A 65 0.45 17.85 -5.50
C ALA A 65 0.22 16.52 -6.22
N GLY A 66 -0.48 16.56 -7.37
CA GLY A 66 -0.67 15.37 -8.21
C GLY A 66 0.64 14.82 -8.76
N VAL A 67 1.53 15.69 -9.22
CA VAL A 67 2.86 15.28 -9.73
C VAL A 67 3.68 14.63 -8.63
N ILE A 68 3.76 15.25 -7.43
CA ILE A 68 4.51 14.69 -6.30
C ILE A 68 3.92 13.34 -5.88
N ALA A 69 2.59 13.20 -5.79
CA ALA A 69 1.95 11.93 -5.45
C ALA A 69 2.26 10.85 -6.48
N ALA A 70 2.22 11.17 -7.78
CA ALA A 70 2.56 10.24 -8.85
C ALA A 70 4.01 9.78 -8.78
N LEU A 71 4.96 10.70 -8.57
CA LEU A 71 6.38 10.38 -8.45
C LEU A 71 6.67 9.53 -7.20
N LEU A 72 6.08 9.88 -6.05
CA LEU A 72 6.25 9.10 -4.83
C LEU A 72 5.65 7.70 -4.97
N PHE A 73 4.48 7.55 -5.59
CA PHE A 73 3.88 6.25 -5.83
C PHE A 73 4.70 5.41 -6.82
N ALA A 74 5.25 6.02 -7.87
CA ALA A 74 6.17 5.33 -8.77
C ALA A 74 7.46 4.90 -8.06
N LEU A 75 8.04 5.80 -7.26
CA LEU A 75 9.25 5.53 -6.46
C LEU A 75 9.03 4.36 -5.50
N ASP A 76 7.91 4.34 -4.77
CA ASP A 76 7.54 3.22 -3.91
C ASP A 76 7.54 1.90 -4.68
N ASN A 77 6.81 1.81 -5.78
CA ASN A 77 6.68 0.58 -6.55
C ASN A 77 8.03 0.08 -7.09
N VAL A 78 8.88 0.96 -7.61
CA VAL A 78 10.19 0.60 -8.16
C VAL A 78 11.15 0.18 -7.03
N THR A 79 11.23 0.96 -5.94
CA THR A 79 12.16 0.67 -4.84
C THR A 79 11.72 -0.55 -4.02
N PHE A 80 10.42 -0.81 -3.92
CA PHE A 80 9.89 -2.05 -3.36
C PHE A 80 10.39 -3.27 -4.12
N ILE A 81 10.27 -3.27 -5.46
CA ILE A 81 10.72 -4.37 -6.29
C ILE A 81 12.24 -4.51 -6.25
N TYR A 82 12.96 -3.40 -6.34
CA TYR A 82 14.42 -3.44 -6.18
C TYR A 82 14.82 -4.04 -4.82
N SER A 83 14.10 -3.69 -3.76
CA SER A 83 14.35 -4.23 -2.43
C SER A 83 14.16 -5.75 -2.39
N ILE A 84 13.02 -6.29 -2.82
CA ILE A 84 12.78 -7.73 -2.73
C ILE A 84 13.65 -8.59 -3.65
N THR A 85 14.25 -7.98 -4.68
CA THR A 85 15.19 -8.67 -5.58
C THR A 85 16.64 -8.63 -5.10
N HIS A 86 17.01 -7.71 -4.18
CA HIS A 86 18.37 -7.52 -3.68
C HIS A 86 18.55 -7.79 -2.19
N THR A 87 17.44 -7.98 -1.44
CA THR A 87 17.50 -8.42 -0.04
C THR A 87 16.42 -9.45 0.24
N SER A 88 16.30 -9.93 1.47
CA SER A 88 15.24 -10.87 1.81
C SER A 88 13.86 -10.17 1.80
N VAL A 89 12.82 -10.91 1.43
CA VAL A 89 11.42 -10.44 1.51
C VAL A 89 11.11 -9.95 2.93
N ALA A 90 11.64 -10.64 3.94
CA ALA A 90 11.48 -10.26 5.34
C ALA A 90 12.04 -8.87 5.64
N ASN A 91 13.27 -8.55 5.17
CA ASN A 91 13.85 -7.23 5.34
C ASN A 91 13.04 -6.15 4.63
N THR A 92 12.59 -6.41 3.41
CA THR A 92 11.75 -5.48 2.65
C THR A 92 10.45 -5.18 3.41
N LEU A 93 9.74 -6.22 3.89
CA LEU A 93 8.49 -6.04 4.63
C LEU A 93 8.71 -5.34 5.97
N LEU A 94 9.85 -5.59 6.65
CA LEU A 94 10.22 -4.86 7.86
C LEU A 94 10.39 -3.37 7.57
N MET A 95 11.14 -3.01 6.54
CA MET A 95 11.31 -1.60 6.15
C MET A 95 9.97 -0.94 5.82
N ILE A 96 9.11 -1.60 5.05
CA ILE A 96 7.79 -1.08 4.67
C ILE A 96 6.87 -0.92 5.88
N SER A 97 7.00 -1.77 6.90
CA SER A 97 6.21 -1.62 8.13
C SER A 97 6.50 -0.34 8.90
N LEU A 98 7.57 0.37 8.56
CA LEU A 98 7.87 1.71 9.08
C LEU A 98 7.10 2.83 8.36
N SER A 99 6.35 2.52 7.29
CA SER A 99 5.60 3.55 6.54
C SER A 99 4.62 4.37 7.40
N PRO A 100 3.93 3.82 8.44
CA PRO A 100 3.12 4.64 9.34
C PRO A 100 3.95 5.64 10.17
N LEU A 101 5.18 5.27 10.52
CA LEU A 101 6.11 6.18 11.21
C LEU A 101 6.45 7.37 10.32
N PHE A 102 6.83 7.12 9.05
CA PHE A 102 7.13 8.19 8.10
C PHE A 102 5.89 9.02 7.77
N ALA A 103 4.71 8.40 7.61
CA ALA A 103 3.46 9.12 7.44
C ALA A 103 3.17 10.05 8.64
N ALA A 104 3.42 9.61 9.87
CA ALA A 104 3.22 10.42 11.08
C ALA A 104 4.22 11.59 11.15
N LEU A 105 5.49 11.34 10.88
CA LEU A 105 6.54 12.37 10.87
C LEU A 105 6.25 13.42 9.79
N LEU A 106 5.98 12.99 8.55
CA LEU A 106 5.68 13.90 7.44
C LEU A 106 4.38 14.67 7.66
N THR A 107 3.34 14.03 8.24
CA THR A 107 2.09 14.73 8.62
C THR A 107 2.40 15.89 9.57
N ARG A 108 3.25 15.66 10.59
CA ARG A 108 3.61 16.68 11.55
C ARG A 108 4.47 17.80 10.95
N ILE A 109 5.42 17.46 10.06
CA ILE A 109 6.36 18.41 9.46
C ILE A 109 5.70 19.21 8.32
N VAL A 110 5.03 18.50 7.39
CA VAL A 110 4.52 19.10 6.14
C VAL A 110 3.12 19.69 6.34
N LEU A 111 2.21 18.93 6.95
CA LEU A 111 0.83 19.37 7.16
C LEU A 111 0.65 20.14 8.47
N ARG A 112 1.64 20.05 9.38
CA ARG A 112 1.57 20.63 10.73
C ARG A 112 0.37 20.13 11.54
N GLU A 113 -0.21 18.99 11.14
CA GLU A 113 -1.28 18.32 11.88
C GLU A 113 -0.72 17.61 13.12
N MET A 114 -1.44 17.68 14.24
CA MET A 114 -1.05 16.98 15.47
C MET A 114 -1.42 15.49 15.36
N VAL A 115 -0.42 14.63 15.47
CA VAL A 115 -0.64 13.18 15.53
C VAL A 115 -0.93 12.78 16.98
N PRO A 116 -2.10 12.21 17.28
CA PRO A 116 -2.48 11.82 18.64
C PRO A 116 -1.52 10.79 19.26
N ARG A 117 -1.32 10.83 20.57
CA ARG A 117 -0.46 9.86 21.29
C ARG A 117 -0.89 8.40 21.04
N ARG A 118 -2.19 8.13 20.91
CA ARG A 118 -2.72 6.81 20.58
C ARG A 118 -2.20 6.27 19.25
N THR A 119 -2.04 7.15 18.25
CA THR A 119 -1.50 6.77 16.93
C THR A 119 -0.01 6.41 17.04
N TRP A 120 0.77 7.15 17.83
CA TRP A 120 2.17 6.80 18.11
C TRP A 120 2.30 5.44 18.82
N LEU A 121 1.45 5.17 19.80
CA LEU A 121 1.40 3.86 20.47
C LEU A 121 1.02 2.74 19.51
N ALA A 122 0.06 2.99 18.60
CA ALA A 122 -0.31 2.02 17.57
C ALA A 122 0.84 1.77 16.58
N ILE A 123 1.57 2.80 16.16
CA ILE A 123 2.77 2.66 15.31
C ILE A 123 3.82 1.80 16.00
N GLY A 124 4.13 2.10 17.27
CA GLY A 124 5.08 1.31 18.06
C GLY A 124 4.65 -0.15 18.19
N GLY A 125 3.39 -0.39 18.56
CA GLY A 125 2.82 -1.74 18.68
C GLY A 125 2.83 -2.50 17.35
N ALA A 126 2.46 -1.85 16.25
CA ALA A 126 2.49 -2.45 14.92
C ALA A 126 3.92 -2.80 14.47
N THR A 127 4.90 -1.93 14.76
CA THR A 127 6.32 -2.21 14.47
C THR A 127 6.80 -3.44 15.25
N VAL A 128 6.47 -3.54 16.55
CA VAL A 128 6.81 -4.71 17.35
C VAL A 128 6.14 -5.97 16.81
N ALA A 129 4.85 -5.91 16.47
CA ALA A 129 4.13 -7.04 15.88
C ALA A 129 4.77 -7.52 14.58
N THR A 130 5.18 -6.58 13.70
CA THR A 130 5.88 -6.91 12.45
C THR A 130 7.25 -7.54 12.72
N LEU A 131 8.01 -7.04 13.70
CA LEU A 131 9.26 -7.68 14.13
C LEU A 131 9.03 -9.13 14.56
N VAL A 132 7.98 -9.41 15.34
CA VAL A 132 7.62 -10.78 15.74
C VAL A 132 7.30 -11.65 14.53
N ILE A 133 6.53 -11.15 13.54
CA ILE A 133 6.26 -11.88 12.29
C ILE A 133 7.56 -12.32 11.61
N LEU A 134 8.56 -11.45 11.62
CA LEU A 134 9.80 -11.62 10.86
C LEU A 134 10.94 -12.30 11.64
N LEU A 135 10.77 -12.56 12.94
CA LEU A 135 11.83 -13.15 13.79
C LEU A 135 12.44 -14.45 13.25
N GLY A 136 11.66 -15.24 12.52
CA GLY A 136 12.14 -16.49 11.91
C GLY A 136 12.76 -16.33 10.51
N SER A 137 12.73 -15.15 9.92
CA SER A 137 13.08 -14.91 8.49
C SER A 137 14.06 -13.75 8.27
N LEU A 138 14.55 -13.11 9.35
CA LEU A 138 15.57 -12.08 9.25
C LEU A 138 16.90 -12.73 8.86
N VAL A 139 17.28 -12.56 7.60
CA VAL A 139 18.58 -12.92 7.06
C VAL A 139 19.36 -11.63 6.82
N THR A 140 20.68 -11.67 7.03
CA THR A 140 21.58 -10.57 6.64
C THR A 140 21.38 -10.26 5.16
N GLY A 141 20.65 -9.20 4.88
CA GLY A 141 20.36 -8.77 3.52
C GLY A 141 21.42 -7.80 3.01
N ASP A 142 21.46 -7.62 1.70
CA ASP A 142 22.30 -6.62 1.06
C ASP A 142 21.84 -5.21 1.46
N LEU A 143 22.80 -4.34 1.79
CA LEU A 143 22.54 -2.97 2.25
C LEU A 143 21.75 -2.13 1.21
N PRO A 144 22.09 -2.14 -0.10
CA PRO A 144 21.31 -1.45 -1.13
C PRO A 144 19.84 -1.86 -1.17
N GLY A 145 19.54 -3.18 -1.08
CA GLY A 145 18.16 -3.68 -1.04
C GLY A 145 17.40 -3.21 0.20
N THR A 146 18.05 -3.23 1.37
CA THR A 146 17.45 -2.74 2.63
C THR A 146 17.18 -1.24 2.58
N LEU A 147 18.11 -0.44 2.05
CA LEU A 147 17.91 1.01 1.86
C LEU A 147 16.77 1.31 0.88
N ALA A 148 16.65 0.54 -0.20
CA ALA A 148 15.53 0.67 -1.13
C ALA A 148 14.18 0.41 -0.46
N GLY A 149 14.08 -0.61 0.42
CA GLY A 149 12.90 -0.86 1.23
C GLY A 149 12.54 0.32 2.16
N LEU A 150 13.55 0.97 2.74
CA LEU A 150 13.35 2.17 3.55
C LEU A 150 12.85 3.35 2.70
N VAL A 151 13.40 3.54 1.50
CA VAL A 151 12.92 4.56 0.55
C VAL A 151 11.47 4.29 0.14
N ALA A 152 11.11 3.03 -0.11
CA ALA A 152 9.72 2.64 -0.37
C ALA A 152 8.79 3.02 0.80
N ALA A 153 9.19 2.76 2.05
CA ALA A 153 8.40 3.13 3.23
C ALA A 153 8.19 4.65 3.34
N ILE A 154 9.23 5.45 3.07
CA ILE A 154 9.15 6.91 3.04
C ILE A 154 8.22 7.36 1.91
N ALA A 155 8.31 6.75 0.74
CA ALA A 155 7.50 7.08 -0.42
C ALA A 155 6.01 6.74 -0.21
N ILE A 156 5.70 5.61 0.42
CA ILE A 156 4.32 5.25 0.84
C ILE A 156 3.77 6.33 1.79
N GLY A 157 4.51 6.61 2.88
CA GLY A 157 4.10 7.63 3.85
C GLY A 157 3.92 9.01 3.21
N GLY A 158 4.86 9.39 2.34
CA GLY A 158 4.82 10.64 1.58
C GLY A 158 3.63 10.74 0.65
N THR A 159 3.33 9.67 -0.11
CA THR A 159 2.15 9.60 -0.98
C THR A 159 0.87 9.86 -0.18
N LEU A 160 0.68 9.16 0.95
CA LEU A 160 -0.50 9.32 1.80
C LEU A 160 -0.62 10.74 2.37
N VAL A 161 0.52 11.37 2.75
CA VAL A 161 0.53 12.76 3.23
C VAL A 161 0.18 13.74 2.12
N VAL A 162 0.68 13.54 0.90
CA VAL A 162 0.32 14.38 -0.25
C VAL A 162 -1.16 14.23 -0.58
N LEU A 163 -1.70 13.01 -0.58
CA LEU A 163 -3.14 12.76 -0.75
C LEU A 163 -3.96 13.46 0.35
N ARG A 164 -3.47 13.48 1.59
CA ARG A 164 -4.11 14.17 2.73
C ARG A 164 -4.04 15.69 2.62
N SER A 165 -3.00 16.24 1.98
CA SER A 165 -2.80 17.69 1.87
C SER A 165 -3.90 18.41 1.08
N ARG A 166 -4.65 17.70 0.26
CA ARG A 166 -5.75 18.21 -0.58
C ARG A 166 -7.01 17.38 -0.45
N PRO A 167 -7.67 17.36 0.73
CA PRO A 167 -8.79 16.46 1.00
C PRO A 167 -10.04 16.76 0.16
N SER A 168 -10.16 17.97 -0.38
CA SER A 168 -11.23 18.35 -1.31
C SER A 168 -11.03 17.80 -2.73
N LEU A 169 -9.80 17.43 -3.10
CA LEU A 169 -9.47 16.90 -4.42
C LEU A 169 -9.42 15.37 -4.41
N ASN A 170 -9.84 14.78 -5.53
CA ASN A 170 -9.64 13.37 -5.77
C ASN A 170 -8.30 13.16 -6.51
N LEU A 171 -7.27 12.72 -5.77
CA LEU A 171 -5.94 12.50 -6.31
C LEU A 171 -5.71 11.05 -6.82
N VAL A 172 -6.75 10.25 -6.99
CA VAL A 172 -6.66 8.91 -7.61
C VAL A 172 -5.98 8.95 -8.97
N PRO A 173 -6.21 9.95 -9.85
CA PRO A 173 -5.47 10.04 -11.13
C PRO A 173 -3.96 10.20 -10.96
N ALA A 174 -3.50 10.82 -9.87
CA ALA A 174 -2.08 10.89 -9.58
C ALA A 174 -1.49 9.51 -9.26
N VAL A 175 -2.23 8.69 -8.50
CA VAL A 175 -1.86 7.28 -8.24
C VAL A 175 -1.87 6.48 -9.54
N ALA A 176 -2.84 6.71 -10.44
CA ALA A 176 -2.89 6.09 -11.76
C ALA A 176 -1.66 6.44 -12.61
N LEU A 177 -1.28 7.72 -12.66
CA LEU A 177 -0.05 8.17 -13.34
C LEU A 177 1.19 7.54 -12.72
N GLY A 178 1.27 7.47 -11.39
CA GLY A 178 2.40 6.85 -10.69
C GLY A 178 2.51 5.35 -10.99
N ALA A 179 1.38 4.63 -11.04
CA ALA A 179 1.36 3.22 -11.42
C ALA A 179 1.87 3.02 -12.86
N GLY A 180 1.37 3.83 -13.80
CA GLY A 180 1.84 3.81 -15.19
C GLY A 180 3.33 4.13 -15.31
N LEU A 181 3.83 5.14 -14.59
CA LEU A 181 5.26 5.49 -14.55
C LEU A 181 6.10 4.34 -13.99
N ALA A 182 5.68 3.69 -12.89
CA ALA A 182 6.38 2.54 -12.35
C ALA A 182 6.45 1.39 -13.37
N GLY A 183 5.34 1.12 -14.08
CA GLY A 183 5.30 0.14 -15.15
C GLY A 183 6.28 0.49 -16.27
N LEU A 184 6.29 1.73 -16.74
CA LEU A 184 7.20 2.18 -17.81
C LEU A 184 8.69 2.10 -17.38
N ILE A 185 9.01 2.43 -16.12
CA ILE A 185 10.37 2.29 -15.57
C ILE A 185 10.79 0.82 -15.51
N ALA A 186 9.86 -0.09 -15.19
CA ALA A 186 10.12 -1.51 -15.13
C ALA A 186 10.27 -2.18 -16.52
N LEU A 187 9.73 -1.58 -17.58
CA LEU A 187 9.70 -2.15 -18.94
C LEU A 187 11.04 -2.65 -19.45
N PRO A 188 12.18 -1.93 -19.29
CA PRO A 188 13.49 -2.40 -19.80
C PRO A 188 14.00 -3.68 -19.11
N LEU A 189 13.49 -3.99 -17.91
CA LEU A 189 13.89 -5.15 -17.11
C LEU A 189 12.83 -6.27 -17.12
N ALA A 190 11.66 -5.99 -17.69
CA ALA A 190 10.55 -6.91 -17.77
C ALA A 190 10.72 -7.89 -18.95
N SER A 191 10.27 -9.13 -18.75
CA SER A 191 10.26 -10.19 -19.77
C SER A 191 8.84 -10.74 -19.96
N PRO A 192 7.89 -9.94 -20.47
CA PRO A 192 6.48 -10.34 -20.55
C PRO A 192 6.22 -11.53 -21.48
N GLY A 193 7.18 -11.85 -22.36
CA GLY A 193 7.12 -13.03 -23.23
C GLY A 193 7.37 -14.35 -22.50
N SER A 194 7.83 -14.34 -21.25
CA SER A 194 8.01 -15.54 -20.43
C SER A 194 6.72 -16.01 -19.77
N ALA A 195 5.72 -15.13 -19.65
CA ALA A 195 4.44 -15.43 -19.02
C ALA A 195 3.58 -16.36 -19.89
N ASP A 196 3.07 -17.43 -19.29
CA ASP A 196 2.14 -18.35 -19.95
C ASP A 196 0.69 -17.81 -19.93
N SER A 197 -0.24 -18.57 -20.54
CA SER A 197 -1.66 -18.17 -20.60
C SER A 197 -2.30 -18.06 -19.22
N ARG A 198 -1.88 -18.88 -18.26
CA ARG A 198 -2.38 -18.84 -16.87
C ARG A 198 -1.87 -17.62 -16.15
N ASP A 199 -0.58 -17.30 -16.32
CA ASP A 199 0.04 -16.10 -15.76
C ASP A 199 -0.65 -14.83 -16.26
N TRP A 200 -0.96 -14.78 -17.57
CA TRP A 200 -1.68 -13.65 -18.14
C TRP A 200 -3.09 -13.48 -17.54
N VAL A 201 -3.82 -14.56 -17.27
CA VAL A 201 -5.13 -14.47 -16.59
C VAL A 201 -4.96 -13.89 -15.18
N MET A 202 -3.93 -14.32 -14.43
CA MET A 202 -3.65 -13.80 -13.09
C MET A 202 -3.18 -12.34 -13.12
N LEU A 203 -2.32 -11.98 -14.08
CA LEU A 203 -1.86 -10.60 -14.29
C LEU A 203 -3.02 -9.66 -14.62
N LEU A 204 -3.95 -10.09 -15.48
CA LEU A 204 -5.16 -9.33 -15.81
C LEU A 204 -6.07 -9.18 -14.58
N LEU A 205 -6.29 -10.25 -13.82
CA LEU A 205 -7.09 -10.19 -12.59
C LEU A 205 -6.51 -9.19 -11.59
N VAL A 206 -5.20 -9.24 -11.36
CA VAL A 206 -4.52 -8.32 -10.45
C VAL A 206 -4.48 -6.90 -11.00
N GLY A 207 -4.05 -6.73 -12.25
CA GLY A 207 -3.80 -5.40 -12.84
C GLY A 207 -5.06 -4.64 -13.23
N VAL A 208 -6.10 -5.33 -13.70
CA VAL A 208 -7.34 -4.67 -14.18
C VAL A 208 -8.40 -4.56 -13.11
N LEU A 209 -8.48 -5.52 -12.19
CA LEU A 209 -9.58 -5.58 -11.21
C LEU A 209 -9.11 -5.29 -9.78
N ILE A 210 -8.22 -6.12 -9.22
CA ILE A 210 -7.87 -6.04 -7.80
C ILE A 210 -7.18 -4.70 -7.49
N VAL A 211 -6.11 -4.39 -8.19
CA VAL A 211 -5.26 -3.22 -7.90
C VAL A 211 -5.99 -1.90 -8.13
N PRO A 212 -6.71 -1.67 -9.26
CA PRO A 212 -7.41 -0.41 -9.46
C PRO A 212 -8.50 -0.14 -8.43
N VAL A 213 -9.30 -1.14 -8.08
CA VAL A 213 -10.36 -0.99 -7.08
C VAL A 213 -9.75 -0.75 -5.69
N ALA A 214 -8.76 -1.56 -5.30
CA ALA A 214 -8.10 -1.46 -4.02
C ALA A 214 -7.41 -0.11 -3.81
N PHE A 215 -6.52 0.28 -4.73
CA PHE A 215 -5.80 1.56 -4.60
C PHE A 215 -6.71 2.77 -4.83
N GLY A 216 -7.75 2.65 -5.64
CA GLY A 216 -8.78 3.69 -5.76
C GLY A 216 -9.45 3.98 -4.41
N LEU A 217 -9.83 2.94 -3.66
CA LEU A 217 -10.39 3.06 -2.32
C LEU A 217 -9.35 3.57 -1.31
N ILE A 218 -8.14 3.00 -1.30
CA ILE A 218 -7.06 3.39 -0.38
C ILE A 218 -6.67 4.87 -0.60
N ALA A 219 -6.48 5.29 -1.85
CA ALA A 219 -6.14 6.67 -2.18
C ALA A 219 -7.24 7.69 -1.83
N THR A 220 -8.49 7.22 -1.70
CA THR A 220 -9.62 8.02 -1.23
C THR A 220 -9.61 8.16 0.31
N GLY A 221 -8.99 7.23 1.03
CA GLY A 221 -8.92 7.20 2.50
C GLY A 221 -8.42 8.50 3.14
N PRO A 222 -7.27 9.06 2.69
CA PRO A 222 -6.70 10.29 3.27
C PRO A 222 -7.58 11.53 3.19
N ARG A 223 -8.64 11.51 2.37
CA ARG A 223 -9.65 12.59 2.34
C ARG A 223 -10.45 12.65 3.66
N TYR A 224 -10.58 11.54 4.36
CA TYR A 224 -11.47 11.39 5.52
C TYR A 224 -10.74 11.12 6.84
N ILE A 225 -9.58 10.44 6.77
CA ILE A 225 -8.79 10.08 7.96
C ILE A 225 -7.33 10.51 7.78
N PRO A 226 -6.57 10.73 8.89
CA PRO A 226 -5.16 11.08 8.83
C PRO A 226 -4.31 10.06 8.07
N ALA A 227 -3.28 10.53 7.37
CA ALA A 227 -2.39 9.67 6.60
C ALA A 227 -1.73 8.53 7.43
N PRO A 228 -1.29 8.75 8.69
CA PRO A 228 -0.76 7.65 9.52
C PRO A 228 -1.78 6.55 9.82
N GLU A 229 -3.07 6.87 9.93
CA GLU A 229 -4.12 5.88 10.15
C GLU A 229 -4.35 5.02 8.90
N VAL A 230 -4.29 5.62 7.71
CA VAL A 230 -4.32 4.87 6.44
C VAL A 230 -3.12 3.94 6.33
N ALA A 231 -1.92 4.43 6.65
CA ALA A 231 -0.69 3.63 6.63
C ALA A 231 -0.73 2.46 7.63
N LEU A 232 -1.29 2.66 8.83
CA LEU A 232 -1.51 1.58 9.80
C LEU A 232 -2.46 0.52 9.26
N LEU A 233 -3.56 0.93 8.62
CA LEU A 233 -4.50 -0.02 8.00
C LEU A 233 -3.85 -0.83 6.88
N LEU A 234 -2.91 -0.24 6.11
CA LEU A 234 -2.18 -0.96 5.07
C LEU A 234 -1.40 -2.16 5.62
N LEU A 235 -0.93 -2.11 6.88
CA LEU A 235 -0.24 -3.25 7.48
C LEU A 235 -1.13 -4.49 7.62
N LEU A 236 -2.45 -4.32 7.67
CA LEU A 236 -3.40 -5.44 7.75
C LEU A 236 -3.29 -6.36 6.52
N GLN A 237 -2.91 -5.83 5.35
CA GLN A 237 -2.72 -6.66 4.15
C GLN A 237 -1.65 -7.74 4.33
N THR A 238 -0.63 -7.51 5.18
CA THR A 238 0.43 -8.50 5.43
C THR A 238 -0.14 -9.75 6.10
N VAL A 239 -1.03 -9.56 7.07
CA VAL A 239 -1.66 -10.68 7.80
C VAL A 239 -2.73 -11.35 6.95
N LEU A 240 -3.60 -10.55 6.32
CA LEU A 240 -4.67 -11.07 5.47
C LEU A 240 -4.09 -11.77 4.24
N GLY A 241 -3.03 -11.23 3.62
CA GLY A 241 -2.37 -11.85 2.48
C GLY A 241 -1.83 -13.25 2.82
N ALA A 242 -1.16 -13.40 3.97
CA ALA A 242 -0.68 -14.69 4.45
C ALA A 242 -1.85 -15.68 4.70
N LEU A 243 -2.97 -15.18 5.26
CA LEU A 243 -4.17 -15.99 5.50
C LEU A 243 -4.79 -16.49 4.18
N TRP A 244 -4.94 -15.62 3.18
CA TRP A 244 -5.49 -16.01 1.88
C TRP A 244 -4.62 -17.03 1.15
N VAL A 245 -3.28 -16.85 1.19
CA VAL A 245 -2.33 -17.81 0.60
C VAL A 245 -2.43 -19.16 1.32
N TRP A 246 -2.50 -19.17 2.65
CA TRP A 246 -2.69 -20.41 3.41
C TRP A 246 -3.99 -21.12 3.01
N MET A 247 -5.11 -20.41 2.94
CA MET A 247 -6.41 -20.99 2.58
C MET A 247 -6.46 -21.49 1.13
N ALA A 248 -5.79 -20.81 0.19
CA ALA A 248 -5.87 -21.13 -1.23
C ALA A 248 -4.83 -22.14 -1.70
N VAL A 249 -3.61 -22.13 -1.10
CA VAL A 249 -2.46 -22.92 -1.55
C VAL A 249 -2.05 -23.97 -0.51
N GLY A 250 -2.57 -23.87 0.73
CA GLY A 250 -2.23 -24.80 1.82
C GLY A 250 -0.88 -24.51 2.49
N GLU A 251 -0.20 -23.44 2.14
CA GLU A 251 1.07 -23.02 2.78
C GLU A 251 0.81 -22.44 4.17
N ALA A 252 0.91 -23.28 5.21
CA ALA A 252 0.69 -22.82 6.59
C ALA A 252 1.74 -21.78 7.02
N PRO A 253 1.32 -20.62 7.55
CA PRO A 253 2.25 -19.62 8.08
C PRO A 253 3.00 -20.16 9.31
N HIS A 254 4.24 -19.73 9.48
CA HIS A 254 5.04 -20.08 10.66
C HIS A 254 4.38 -19.57 11.95
N GLY A 255 4.63 -20.23 13.09
CA GLY A 255 4.08 -19.85 14.39
C GLY A 255 4.30 -18.37 14.74
N ALA A 256 5.51 -17.84 14.46
CA ALA A 256 5.81 -16.42 14.64
C ALA A 256 4.91 -15.48 13.80
N THR A 257 4.58 -15.88 12.56
CA THR A 257 3.66 -15.13 11.71
C THR A 257 2.24 -15.10 12.28
N LEU A 258 1.79 -16.20 12.87
CA LEU A 258 0.48 -16.27 13.54
C LEU A 258 0.43 -15.37 14.78
N VAL A 259 1.44 -15.47 15.65
CA VAL A 259 1.52 -14.66 16.88
C VAL A 259 1.60 -13.16 16.54
N GLY A 260 2.55 -12.77 15.70
CA GLY A 260 2.71 -11.37 15.32
C GLY A 260 1.53 -10.84 14.51
N GLY A 261 0.88 -11.68 13.69
CA GLY A 261 -0.35 -11.35 12.98
C GLY A 261 -1.51 -11.05 13.93
N LEU A 262 -1.71 -11.89 14.97
CA LEU A 262 -2.71 -11.64 16.02
C LEU A 262 -2.41 -10.36 16.80
N MET A 263 -1.13 -10.11 17.15
CA MET A 263 -0.72 -8.86 17.79
C MET A 263 -1.03 -7.65 16.92
N LEU A 264 -0.74 -7.71 15.63
CA LEU A 264 -1.02 -6.62 14.69
C LEU A 264 -2.52 -6.34 14.59
N ILE A 265 -3.34 -7.38 14.44
CA ILE A 265 -4.80 -7.25 14.42
C ILE A 265 -5.30 -6.62 15.71
N ALA A 266 -4.81 -7.06 16.87
CA ALA A 266 -5.19 -6.52 18.17
C ALA A 266 -4.85 -5.02 18.28
N VAL A 267 -3.62 -4.63 17.91
CA VAL A 267 -3.19 -3.21 17.90
C VAL A 267 -4.09 -2.37 17.00
N LEU A 268 -4.35 -2.83 15.77
CA LEU A 268 -5.20 -2.09 14.82
C LEU A 268 -6.66 -2.01 15.28
N ALA A 269 -7.20 -3.09 15.84
CA ALA A 269 -8.56 -3.11 16.38
C ALA A 269 -8.71 -2.14 17.56
N LEU A 270 -7.78 -2.19 18.54
CA LEU A 270 -7.76 -1.28 19.68
C LEU A 270 -7.64 0.18 19.24
N HIS A 271 -6.75 0.46 18.28
CA HIS A 271 -6.59 1.80 17.73
C HIS A 271 -7.85 2.29 17.04
N SER A 272 -8.48 1.45 16.19
CA SER A 272 -9.72 1.78 15.47
C SER A 272 -10.88 2.04 16.44
N VAL A 273 -11.05 1.20 17.45
CA VAL A 273 -12.09 1.41 18.50
C VAL A 273 -11.84 2.71 19.28
N ALA A 274 -10.59 2.99 19.66
CA ALA A 274 -10.23 4.22 20.33
C ALA A 274 -10.51 5.47 19.46
N THR A 275 -10.27 5.37 18.16
CA THR A 275 -10.59 6.44 17.18
C THR A 275 -12.10 6.66 17.08
N LEU A 276 -12.89 5.60 16.96
CA LEU A 276 -14.36 5.69 16.89
C LEU A 276 -14.98 6.30 18.15
N ARG A 277 -14.49 5.92 19.35
CA ARG A 277 -14.96 6.47 20.62
C ARG A 277 -14.71 7.98 20.75
N THR A 278 -13.64 8.50 20.14
CA THR A 278 -13.37 9.95 20.19
C THR A 278 -14.22 10.73 19.19
N LEU A 279 -14.56 10.15 18.04
CA LEU A 279 -15.48 10.76 17.08
C LEU A 279 -16.90 10.87 17.64
N ASN A 280 -17.42 9.82 18.29
CA ASN A 280 -18.74 9.82 18.92
C ASN A 280 -18.88 10.74 20.14
N LYS A 281 -17.79 11.30 20.67
CA LYS A 281 -17.82 12.28 21.79
C LYS A 281 -17.84 13.73 21.30
N GLN A 282 -17.64 13.95 20.00
CA GLN A 282 -17.62 15.29 19.40
C GLN A 282 -18.93 15.63 18.67
N ASP A 283 -19.80 14.63 18.45
CA ASP A 283 -21.20 14.77 18.04
C ASP A 283 -22.11 14.83 19.29
#